data_84b7f1336ab2e83de4e5ac255800e0da
#
_entry.id   84b7f1336ab2e83de4e5ac255800e0da
#
_cell.length_a   1.000
_cell.length_b   1.000
_cell.length_c   1.000
_cell.angle_alpha   90.00
_cell.angle_beta   90.00
_cell.angle_gamma   90.00
#
_symmetry.space_group_name_H-M   'P 1'
#
loop_
_entity.id
_entity.type
_entity.pdbx_description
1 polymer ?
#
loop_
_entity_poly.entity_id
_entity_poly.type
_entity_poly.pdbx_seq_one_letter_code
_entity_poly.pdbx_strand_id
1 'polypeptide(L)'
;MKRIFTLMLLSLAVAMGGCEKDNTYEDPGLDVSLYNIAGVWKLATWNGGTELAEGSYVYVELSYRDGNTFTIYQNLDSFGPRRITGSYSLYTDDALGAVIRGMYDYENGDWASRYVIRDLYEDRMTWIAVGDETNVSEYVRCEAVPEEILSQFGAAEEE
;
A
#
# COMPACT_ATOMS: atom_id res chain seq x y z
N MET A 1 9.20 31.99 79.59
CA MET A 1 9.44 33.04 78.63
C MET A 1 10.47 32.46 77.60
N LYS A 2 10.02 31.81 76.55
CA LYS A 2 10.89 31.33 75.45
C LYS A 2 10.16 31.59 74.19
N ARG A 3 10.68 32.46 73.36
CA ARG A 3 10.18 32.83 72.08
C ARG A 3 10.77 31.82 71.05
N ILE A 4 9.94 31.04 70.46
CA ILE A 4 10.33 30.12 69.39
C ILE A 4 10.07 30.86 68.06
N PHE A 5 11.15 31.15 67.35
CA PHE A 5 11.11 31.68 65.98
C PHE A 5 10.93 30.51 65.03
N THR A 6 9.76 30.39 64.44
CA THR A 6 9.53 29.43 63.38
C THR A 6 9.91 30.08 62.05
N LEU A 7 11.02 29.66 61.46
CA LEU A 7 11.46 30.00 60.13
C LEU A 7 10.60 29.22 59.12
N MET A 8 9.77 29.95 58.42
CA MET A 8 8.95 29.44 57.33
C MET A 8 9.80 29.42 56.06
N LEU A 9 10.32 28.25 55.68
CA LEU A 9 11.06 28.09 54.44
C LEU A 9 10.05 27.99 53.29
N LEU A 10 9.94 29.03 52.49
CA LEU A 10 9.12 29.11 51.30
C LEU A 10 9.91 28.42 50.15
N SER A 11 9.64 27.14 49.90
CA SER A 11 10.18 26.41 48.75
C SER A 11 9.43 26.80 47.48
N LEU A 12 10.07 27.63 46.66
CA LEU A 12 9.63 28.01 45.32
C LEU A 12 9.87 26.83 44.39
N ALA A 13 8.85 26.01 44.15
CA ALA A 13 8.87 24.99 43.11
C ALA A 13 8.75 25.65 41.77
N VAL A 14 9.87 25.82 41.06
CA VAL A 14 9.89 26.16 39.62
C VAL A 14 9.45 24.93 38.85
N ALA A 15 8.19 24.88 38.47
CA ALA A 15 7.70 23.93 37.48
C ALA A 15 8.28 24.34 36.11
N MET A 16 9.40 23.74 35.74
CA MET A 16 9.85 23.75 34.36
C MET A 16 8.89 22.86 33.56
N GLY A 17 7.83 23.47 33.01
CA GLY A 17 7.07 22.85 31.96
C GLY A 17 7.96 22.71 30.72
N GLY A 18 8.64 21.59 30.62
CA GLY A 18 9.23 21.13 29.37
C GLY A 18 8.09 20.86 28.39
N CYS A 19 7.87 21.76 27.43
CA CYS A 19 7.19 21.39 26.22
C CYS A 19 8.11 20.39 25.50
N GLU A 20 7.90 19.11 25.72
CA GLU A 20 8.29 18.10 24.76
C GLU A 20 7.52 18.44 23.48
N LYS A 21 8.20 19.06 22.52
CA LYS A 21 7.76 19.00 21.15
C LYS A 21 7.89 17.53 20.77
N ASP A 22 6.75 16.83 20.75
CA ASP A 22 6.62 15.59 20.00
C ASP A 22 7.00 15.92 18.54
N ASN A 23 8.28 15.76 18.23
CA ASN A 23 8.73 15.65 16.86
C ASN A 23 8.29 14.24 16.40
N THR A 24 6.99 14.06 16.19
CA THR A 24 6.48 12.96 15.41
C THR A 24 6.97 13.24 13.99
N TYR A 25 8.10 12.64 13.62
CA TYR A 25 8.58 12.67 12.25
C TYR A 25 7.57 11.84 11.46
N GLU A 26 6.67 12.53 10.77
CA GLU A 26 5.79 11.90 9.80
C GLU A 26 6.68 11.54 8.60
N ASP A 27 6.80 10.25 8.34
CA ASP A 27 7.46 9.75 7.13
C ASP A 27 6.72 10.33 5.92
N PRO A 28 7.37 11.13 5.07
CA PRO A 28 6.71 11.77 3.93
C PRO A 28 6.29 10.75 2.86
N GLY A 29 6.64 9.46 3.00
CA GLY A 29 6.45 8.44 2.00
C GLY A 29 7.40 8.60 0.79
N LEU A 30 7.15 7.80 -0.23
CA LEU A 30 7.90 7.80 -1.48
C LEU A 30 7.14 8.54 -2.57
N ASP A 31 7.86 9.22 -3.45
CA ASP A 31 7.27 9.73 -4.69
C ASP A 31 6.72 8.60 -5.55
N VAL A 32 5.51 8.76 -6.08
CA VAL A 32 4.92 7.76 -6.96
C VAL A 32 5.62 7.81 -8.33
N SER A 33 6.41 6.80 -8.61
CA SER A 33 7.16 6.64 -9.86
C SER A 33 7.14 5.18 -10.28
N LEU A 34 7.43 4.91 -11.56
CA LEU A 34 7.53 3.54 -12.08
C LEU A 34 8.54 2.69 -11.28
N TYR A 35 9.62 3.31 -10.82
CA TYR A 35 10.63 2.65 -10.00
C TYR A 35 10.11 2.29 -8.60
N ASN A 36 9.45 3.24 -7.93
CA ASN A 36 9.02 3.05 -6.54
C ASN A 36 7.80 2.13 -6.42
N ILE A 37 6.93 2.06 -7.43
CA ILE A 37 5.79 1.12 -7.43
C ILE A 37 6.16 -0.27 -7.92
N ALA A 38 7.32 -0.46 -8.57
CA ALA A 38 7.74 -1.76 -9.05
C ALA A 38 7.99 -2.74 -7.92
N GLY A 39 7.72 -4.02 -8.17
CA GLY A 39 7.88 -5.12 -7.22
C GLY A 39 6.60 -5.92 -7.02
N VAL A 40 6.59 -6.75 -5.98
CA VAL A 40 5.48 -7.63 -5.65
C VAL A 40 4.67 -7.04 -4.51
N TRP A 41 3.36 -6.99 -4.69
CA TRP A 41 2.41 -6.43 -3.76
C TRP A 41 1.29 -7.43 -3.46
N LYS A 42 1.01 -7.65 -2.19
CA LYS A 42 -0.13 -8.45 -1.74
C LYS A 42 -1.27 -7.53 -1.34
N LEU A 43 -2.47 -7.79 -1.84
CA LEU A 43 -3.68 -7.11 -1.38
C LEU A 43 -3.95 -7.49 0.07
N ALA A 44 -3.95 -6.51 0.97
CA ALA A 44 -4.26 -6.67 2.38
C ALA A 44 -5.75 -6.46 2.65
N THR A 45 -6.30 -5.34 2.17
CA THR A 45 -7.72 -5.00 2.30
C THR A 45 -8.25 -4.42 0.99
N TRP A 46 -9.57 -4.50 0.80
CA TRP A 46 -10.27 -3.90 -0.32
C TRP A 46 -11.57 -3.21 0.15
N ASN A 47 -12.22 -2.45 -0.73
CA ASN A 47 -13.50 -1.76 -0.44
C ASN A 47 -13.49 -1.01 0.90
N GLY A 48 -12.40 -0.29 1.18
CA GLY A 48 -12.29 0.55 2.37
C GLY A 48 -12.06 -0.21 3.67
N GLY A 49 -11.29 -1.32 3.64
CA GLY A 49 -10.84 -2.01 4.85
C GLY A 49 -11.41 -3.42 5.03
N THR A 50 -12.09 -3.97 4.02
CA THR A 50 -12.55 -5.37 4.06
C THR A 50 -11.35 -6.31 3.82
N GLU A 51 -11.11 -7.23 4.73
CA GLU A 51 -10.12 -8.29 4.56
C GLU A 51 -10.59 -9.33 3.54
N LEU A 52 -9.64 -10.00 2.89
CA LEU A 52 -9.93 -11.14 2.02
C LEU A 52 -10.42 -12.33 2.86
N ALA A 53 -11.29 -13.15 2.28
CA ALA A 53 -11.70 -14.40 2.91
C ALA A 53 -10.50 -15.31 3.18
N GLU A 54 -10.58 -16.15 4.21
CA GLU A 54 -9.54 -17.11 4.55
C GLU A 54 -9.18 -17.97 3.33
N GLY A 55 -7.89 -18.10 3.04
CA GLY A 55 -7.37 -18.83 1.88
C GLY A 55 -7.43 -18.08 0.56
N SER A 56 -8.05 -16.89 0.52
CA SER A 56 -8.04 -16.02 -0.67
C SER A 56 -6.78 -15.17 -0.74
N TYR A 57 -6.33 -14.90 -1.96
CA TYR A 57 -5.16 -14.05 -2.19
C TYR A 57 -5.28 -13.26 -3.49
N VAL A 58 -4.62 -12.11 -3.50
CA VAL A 58 -4.26 -11.35 -4.71
C VAL A 58 -2.83 -10.86 -4.54
N TYR A 59 -1.97 -11.22 -5.47
CA TYR A 59 -0.64 -10.64 -5.62
C TYR A 59 -0.56 -9.91 -6.94
N VAL A 60 0.01 -8.72 -6.92
CA VAL A 60 0.27 -7.89 -8.12
C VAL A 60 1.77 -7.70 -8.22
N GLU A 61 2.35 -8.17 -9.28
CA GLU A 61 3.74 -7.89 -9.65
C GLU A 61 3.75 -6.78 -10.69
N LEU A 62 4.45 -5.67 -10.41
CA LEU A 62 4.63 -4.54 -11.32
C LEU A 62 6.08 -4.49 -11.78
N SER A 63 6.32 -4.54 -13.08
CA SER A 63 7.64 -4.37 -13.69
C SER A 63 7.66 -3.14 -14.59
N TYR A 64 8.76 -2.37 -14.54
CA TYR A 64 8.99 -1.25 -15.44
C TYR A 64 10.09 -1.54 -16.48
N ARG A 65 10.83 -2.64 -16.31
CA ARG A 65 12.02 -2.94 -17.11
C ARG A 65 11.71 -3.38 -18.53
N ASP A 66 10.57 -4.09 -18.70
CA ASP A 66 10.17 -4.70 -19.97
C ASP A 66 8.86 -4.09 -20.52
N GLY A 67 8.71 -2.77 -20.37
CA GLY A 67 7.59 -2.05 -20.97
C GLY A 67 6.39 -1.84 -20.04
N ASN A 68 6.60 -1.70 -18.74
CA ASN A 68 5.55 -1.48 -17.74
C ASN A 68 4.49 -2.58 -17.77
N THR A 69 4.90 -3.79 -17.42
CA THR A 69 4.03 -4.97 -17.39
C THR A 69 3.57 -5.29 -15.98
N PHE A 70 2.41 -5.93 -15.87
CA PHE A 70 1.94 -6.49 -14.61
C PHE A 70 1.62 -7.97 -14.75
N THR A 71 1.74 -8.68 -13.64
CA THR A 71 1.18 -10.02 -13.45
C THR A 71 0.34 -10.02 -12.18
N ILE A 72 -0.89 -10.51 -12.26
CA ILE A 72 -1.78 -10.70 -11.13
C ILE A 72 -1.97 -12.19 -10.89
N TYR A 73 -1.74 -12.65 -9.66
CA TYR A 73 -2.04 -13.99 -9.19
C TYR A 73 -3.19 -13.89 -8.19
N GLN A 74 -4.31 -14.54 -8.47
CA GLN A 74 -5.49 -14.45 -7.61
C GLN A 74 -6.33 -15.71 -7.61
N ASN A 75 -7.14 -15.88 -6.54
CA ASN A 75 -8.14 -16.94 -6.42
C ASN A 75 -9.47 -16.41 -5.84
N LEU A 76 -9.83 -15.17 -6.14
CA LEU A 76 -11.02 -14.50 -5.57
C LEU A 76 -12.34 -15.05 -6.08
N ASP A 77 -12.35 -15.71 -7.22
CA ASP A 77 -13.58 -16.18 -7.84
C ASP A 77 -13.71 -17.71 -7.78
N SER A 78 -14.90 -18.19 -8.12
CA SER A 78 -15.24 -19.61 -8.10
C SER A 78 -14.53 -20.46 -9.17
N PHE A 79 -13.75 -19.83 -10.07
CA PHE A 79 -13.01 -20.53 -11.12
C PHE A 79 -11.64 -21.02 -10.67
N GLY A 80 -11.26 -20.72 -9.42
CA GLY A 80 -9.98 -21.11 -8.84
C GLY A 80 -8.83 -20.15 -9.17
N PRO A 81 -7.57 -20.61 -8.96
CA PRO A 81 -6.40 -19.78 -9.17
C PRO A 81 -6.25 -19.32 -10.63
N ARG A 82 -5.93 -18.03 -10.81
CA ARG A 82 -5.66 -17.43 -12.13
C ARG A 82 -4.41 -16.59 -12.11
N ARG A 83 -3.63 -16.70 -13.18
CA ARG A 83 -2.55 -15.79 -13.54
C ARG A 83 -3.03 -14.89 -14.67
N ILE A 84 -2.97 -13.58 -14.46
CA ILE A 84 -3.46 -12.57 -15.40
C ILE A 84 -2.30 -11.63 -15.70
N THR A 85 -2.01 -11.41 -16.97
CA THR A 85 -0.92 -10.54 -17.42
C THR A 85 -1.45 -9.36 -18.22
N GLY A 86 -0.61 -8.33 -18.34
CA GLY A 86 -0.91 -7.16 -19.12
C GLY A 86 0.14 -6.08 -18.99
N SER A 87 -0.19 -4.92 -19.52
CA SER A 87 0.62 -3.72 -19.42
C SER A 87 -0.09 -2.64 -18.62
N TYR A 88 0.68 -1.71 -18.03
CA TYR A 88 0.12 -0.57 -17.32
C TYR A 88 0.77 0.73 -17.74
N SER A 89 0.08 1.83 -17.49
CA SER A 89 0.61 3.17 -17.58
C SER A 89 0.45 3.91 -16.26
N LEU A 90 1.46 4.68 -15.92
CA LEU A 90 1.45 5.60 -14.78
C LEU A 90 1.59 7.01 -15.33
N TYR A 91 0.69 7.91 -14.94
CA TYR A 91 0.71 9.31 -15.36
C TYR A 91 0.28 10.23 -14.22
N THR A 92 0.61 11.50 -14.32
CA THR A 92 0.18 12.51 -13.35
C THR A 92 -1.04 13.24 -13.91
N ASP A 93 -2.12 13.25 -13.14
CA ASP A 93 -3.32 14.05 -13.39
C ASP A 93 -3.25 15.31 -12.51
N ASP A 94 -3.55 16.47 -13.06
CA ASP A 94 -3.41 17.76 -12.35
C ASP A 94 -4.31 17.86 -11.11
N ALA A 95 -5.46 17.17 -11.10
CA ALA A 95 -6.42 17.19 -10.01
C ALA A 95 -6.25 15.99 -9.06
N LEU A 96 -5.88 14.82 -9.60
CA LEU A 96 -5.87 13.56 -8.85
C LEU A 96 -4.46 13.16 -8.38
N GLY A 97 -3.40 13.67 -9.02
CA GLY A 97 -2.03 13.24 -8.79
C GLY A 97 -1.66 12.01 -9.59
N ALA A 98 -0.91 11.07 -9.01
CA ALA A 98 -0.44 9.89 -9.72
C ALA A 98 -1.56 8.87 -9.95
N VAL A 99 -1.80 8.54 -11.21
CA VAL A 99 -2.85 7.62 -11.64
C VAL A 99 -2.25 6.45 -12.42
N ILE A 100 -2.61 5.23 -12.01
CA ILE A 100 -2.28 3.99 -12.72
C ILE A 100 -3.52 3.46 -13.45
N ARG A 101 -3.32 2.93 -14.65
CA ARG A 101 -4.32 2.16 -15.41
C ARG A 101 -3.63 0.97 -16.06
N GLY A 102 -4.34 -0.14 -16.18
CA GLY A 102 -3.83 -1.32 -16.86
C GLY A 102 -4.71 -1.78 -18.00
N MET A 103 -4.11 -2.56 -18.88
CA MET A 103 -4.77 -3.24 -19.99
C MET A 103 -4.31 -4.70 -19.99
N TYR A 104 -5.28 -5.62 -20.03
CA TYR A 104 -5.01 -7.05 -20.05
C TYR A 104 -4.48 -7.50 -21.41
N ASP A 105 -3.62 -8.52 -21.43
CA ASP A 105 -3.12 -9.13 -22.66
C ASP A 105 -4.21 -9.91 -23.41
N TYR A 106 -5.17 -10.47 -22.68
CA TYR A 106 -6.31 -11.18 -23.26
C TYR A 106 -7.43 -10.18 -23.64
N GLU A 107 -8.01 -10.37 -24.81
CA GLU A 107 -9.16 -9.58 -25.30
C GLU A 107 -8.92 -8.06 -25.38
N ASN A 108 -7.69 -7.57 -25.18
CA ASN A 108 -7.33 -6.14 -25.12
C ASN A 108 -8.25 -5.33 -24.19
N GLY A 109 -8.64 -5.92 -23.05
CA GLY A 109 -9.54 -5.30 -22.10
C GLY A 109 -8.81 -4.36 -21.14
N ASP A 110 -9.36 -3.19 -20.91
CA ASP A 110 -8.88 -2.28 -19.85
C ASP A 110 -9.27 -2.81 -18.46
N TRP A 111 -8.53 -2.42 -17.44
CA TRP A 111 -8.99 -2.58 -16.05
C TRP A 111 -10.33 -1.87 -15.87
N ALA A 112 -11.16 -2.41 -15.00
CA ALA A 112 -12.48 -1.84 -14.71
C ALA A 112 -12.43 -0.39 -14.22
N SER A 113 -11.34 0.00 -13.57
CA SER A 113 -11.10 1.35 -13.05
C SER A 113 -9.68 1.81 -13.32
N ARG A 114 -9.47 3.11 -13.33
CA ARG A 114 -8.19 3.74 -13.10
C ARG A 114 -8.05 3.97 -11.60
N TYR A 115 -6.83 3.95 -11.07
CA TYR A 115 -6.61 4.10 -9.64
C TYR A 115 -5.63 5.23 -9.35
N VAL A 116 -5.96 6.06 -8.38
CA VAL A 116 -5.03 7.01 -7.78
C VAL A 116 -4.17 6.25 -6.79
N ILE A 117 -2.84 6.39 -6.89
CA ILE A 117 -1.91 5.82 -5.90
C ILE A 117 -1.70 6.85 -4.81
N ARG A 118 -1.88 6.42 -3.56
CA ARG A 118 -1.68 7.20 -2.33
C ARG A 118 -0.82 6.42 -1.35
N ASP A 119 -0.30 7.13 -0.36
CA ASP A 119 0.38 6.55 0.81
C ASP A 119 1.42 5.49 0.41
N LEU A 120 2.22 5.82 -0.62
CA LEU A 120 3.28 4.94 -1.07
C LEU A 120 4.47 5.05 -0.11
N TYR A 121 4.78 3.94 0.55
CA TYR A 121 5.94 3.75 1.40
C TYR A 121 6.78 2.57 0.91
N GLU A 122 7.85 2.25 1.59
CA GLU A 122 8.67 1.09 1.23
C GLU A 122 7.90 -0.23 1.34
N ASP A 123 6.96 -0.33 2.30
CA ASP A 123 6.24 -1.55 2.67
C ASP A 123 4.76 -1.58 2.30
N ARG A 124 4.17 -0.45 1.90
CA ARG A 124 2.73 -0.35 1.62
C ARG A 124 2.39 0.70 0.58
N MET A 125 1.22 0.55 -0.04
CA MET A 125 0.57 1.56 -0.88
C MET A 125 -0.94 1.40 -0.88
N THR A 126 -1.65 2.49 -1.21
CA THR A 126 -3.10 2.52 -1.34
C THR A 126 -3.50 2.85 -2.77
N TRP A 127 -4.46 2.12 -3.31
CA TRP A 127 -5.10 2.42 -4.59
C TRP A 127 -6.55 2.82 -4.36
N ILE A 128 -6.96 3.96 -4.92
CA ILE A 128 -8.33 4.48 -4.83
C ILE A 128 -8.90 4.58 -6.24
N ALA A 129 -10.03 3.93 -6.50
CA ALA A 129 -10.65 3.96 -7.82
C ALA A 129 -11.11 5.38 -8.20
N VAL A 130 -10.78 5.82 -9.40
CA VAL A 130 -11.19 7.14 -9.88
C VAL A 130 -12.71 7.16 -10.08
N GLY A 131 -13.38 8.06 -9.36
CA GLY A 131 -14.84 8.19 -9.38
C GLY A 131 -15.59 7.35 -8.36
N ASP A 132 -14.88 6.57 -7.54
CA ASP A 132 -15.46 5.82 -6.42
C ASP A 132 -14.49 5.80 -5.23
N GLU A 133 -14.60 6.78 -4.35
CA GLU A 133 -13.73 6.93 -3.17
C GLU A 133 -13.93 5.82 -2.12
N THR A 134 -14.98 5.01 -2.24
CA THR A 134 -15.20 3.85 -1.34
C THR A 134 -14.47 2.61 -1.81
N ASN A 135 -14.09 2.54 -3.07
CA ASN A 135 -13.31 1.46 -3.65
C ASN A 135 -11.82 1.73 -3.42
N VAL A 136 -11.39 1.41 -2.20
CA VAL A 136 -10.02 1.56 -1.71
C VAL A 136 -9.41 0.19 -1.52
N SER A 137 -8.22 -0.02 -2.07
CA SER A 137 -7.42 -1.24 -1.92
C SER A 137 -6.08 -0.90 -1.28
N GLU A 138 -5.75 -1.59 -0.21
CA GLU A 138 -4.47 -1.46 0.48
C GLU A 138 -3.58 -2.64 0.17
N TYR A 139 -2.35 -2.35 -0.20
CA TYR A 139 -1.35 -3.33 -0.58
C TYR A 139 -0.16 -3.27 0.36
N VAL A 140 0.40 -4.44 0.67
CA VAL A 140 1.67 -4.60 1.36
C VAL A 140 2.72 -5.17 0.42
N ARG A 141 3.95 -4.67 0.52
CA ARG A 141 5.06 -5.14 -0.32
C ARG A 141 5.54 -6.51 0.15
N CYS A 142 5.83 -7.37 -0.79
CA CYS A 142 6.41 -8.68 -0.58
C CYS A 142 7.74 -8.79 -1.32
N GLU A 143 8.64 -9.66 -0.85
CA GLU A 143 9.87 -9.98 -1.56
C GLU A 143 9.60 -10.74 -2.86
N ALA A 144 8.65 -11.67 -2.83
CA ALA A 144 8.23 -12.47 -3.97
C ALA A 144 6.80 -12.97 -3.79
N VAL A 145 6.19 -13.46 -4.87
CA VAL A 145 4.98 -14.29 -4.80
C VAL A 145 5.38 -15.64 -4.18
N PRO A 146 4.61 -16.17 -3.19
CA PRO A 146 4.92 -17.45 -2.56
C PRO A 146 5.03 -18.61 -3.57
N GLU A 147 6.00 -19.52 -3.34
CA GLU A 147 6.26 -20.62 -4.24
C GLU A 147 5.06 -21.59 -4.37
N GLU A 148 4.29 -21.77 -3.30
CA GLU A 148 3.06 -22.56 -3.33
C GLU A 148 1.99 -21.96 -4.26
N ILE A 149 2.02 -20.65 -4.53
CA ILE A 149 1.14 -20.01 -5.50
C ILE A 149 1.72 -20.15 -6.89
N LEU A 150 3.01 -19.88 -7.07
CA LEU A 150 3.68 -20.00 -8.37
C LEU A 150 3.60 -21.43 -8.93
N SER A 151 3.73 -22.44 -8.07
CA SER A 151 3.66 -23.86 -8.48
C SER A 151 2.31 -24.25 -9.07
N GLN A 152 1.24 -23.51 -8.78
CA GLN A 152 -0.08 -23.76 -9.38
C GLN A 152 -0.13 -23.39 -10.87
N PHE A 153 0.84 -22.59 -11.34
CA PHE A 153 0.91 -22.08 -12.71
C PHE A 153 2.10 -22.67 -13.50
N GLY A 154 3.03 -23.34 -12.84
CA GLY A 154 4.26 -23.87 -13.42
C GLY A 154 4.15 -25.21 -14.18
N ALA A 155 2.98 -25.81 -14.29
CA ALA A 155 2.79 -27.10 -14.99
C ALA A 155 2.31 -26.95 -16.45
N ALA A 156 2.15 -25.74 -16.98
CA ALA A 156 1.52 -25.49 -18.28
C ALA A 156 2.49 -25.04 -19.40
N GLU A 157 3.81 -24.96 -19.15
CA GLU A 157 4.77 -24.44 -20.14
C GLU A 157 5.75 -25.52 -20.69
N GLU A 158 5.48 -26.80 -20.51
CA GLU A 158 6.25 -27.90 -21.14
C GLU A 158 5.38 -28.72 -22.11
N GLU A 159 4.79 -28.07 -23.14
CA GLU A 159 4.33 -28.77 -24.35
C GLU A 159 4.63 -27.96 -25.61
#